data_1c03c2c4d777a7b3edef159735bde623
#
_entry.id   1c03c2c4d777a7b3edef159735bde623
#
_cell.length_a   1.000
_cell.length_b   1.000
_cell.length_c   1.000
_cell.angle_alpha   90.00
_cell.angle_beta   90.00
_cell.angle_gamma   90.00
#
_symmetry.space_group_name_H-M   'P 1'
#
loop_
_entity.id
_entity.type
_entity.pdbx_description
1 polymer ?
#
loop_
_entity_poly.entity_id
_entity_poly.type
_entity_poly.pdbx_seq_one_letter_code
_entity_poly.pdbx_strand_id
1 'polypeptide(L)'
;MADSSRGFVRDARGCRHWGPHGAAGLLLLRGPDLLLQRRSWRVHHGRTWSIPGGALDAGESPWDGARREFAEELGGLPVLRHLHTFVDDHGGWAYHTVVAEALEPFRPRRGDGEAAAHRWCSPAEVAGLRLHPGFAATWPDLAAGLDGLDGLDGLDGLGRRG
;
A
#
# COMPACT_ATOMS: atom_id res chain seq x y z
N MET A 1 6.68 16.63 24.38
CA MET A 1 5.84 17.10 23.26
C MET A 1 4.86 16.01 22.92
N ALA A 2 3.57 16.30 22.90
CA ALA A 2 2.59 15.32 22.44
C ALA A 2 2.88 15.02 20.95
N ASP A 3 2.97 13.74 20.63
CA ASP A 3 3.10 13.25 19.26
C ASP A 3 1.86 13.71 18.45
N SER A 4 2.02 14.78 17.68
CA SER A 4 0.95 15.38 16.88
C SER A 4 0.61 14.56 15.62
N SER A 5 1.30 13.43 15.41
CA SER A 5 1.09 12.52 14.27
C SER A 5 -0.11 11.60 14.45
N ARG A 6 -0.66 11.48 15.68
CA ARG A 6 -1.78 10.58 16.00
C ARG A 6 -3.05 11.36 16.28
N GLY A 7 -4.05 11.15 15.45
CA GLY A 7 -5.36 11.74 15.62
C GLY A 7 -6.27 11.52 14.42
N PHE A 8 -7.53 11.90 14.60
CA PHE A 8 -8.50 11.88 13.49
C PHE A 8 -8.66 13.29 12.92
N VAL A 9 -8.73 13.37 11.61
CA VAL A 9 -9.12 14.57 10.88
C VAL A 9 -10.39 14.32 10.08
N ARG A 10 -11.05 15.39 9.65
CA ARG A 10 -12.16 15.32 8.70
C ARG A 10 -11.71 15.91 7.37
N ASP A 11 -12.06 15.19 6.30
CA ASP A 11 -11.87 15.69 4.94
C ASP A 11 -12.91 16.76 4.56
N ALA A 12 -12.80 17.29 3.34
CA ALA A 12 -13.74 18.28 2.82
C ALA A 12 -15.20 17.80 2.76
N ARG A 13 -15.44 16.50 2.77
CA ARG A 13 -16.77 15.86 2.77
C ARG A 13 -17.28 15.56 4.19
N GLY A 14 -16.47 15.87 5.22
CA GLY A 14 -16.78 15.58 6.61
C GLY A 14 -16.49 14.14 7.05
N CYS A 15 -15.91 13.30 6.17
CA CYS A 15 -15.50 11.94 6.50
C CYS A 15 -14.30 11.94 7.44
N ARG A 16 -14.29 11.00 8.37
CA ARG A 16 -13.27 10.91 9.40
C ARG A 16 -12.14 9.99 8.97
N HIS A 17 -10.90 10.49 9.00
CA HIS A 17 -9.69 9.75 8.67
C HIS A 17 -8.72 9.71 9.84
N TRP A 18 -7.95 8.64 9.94
CA TRP A 18 -6.86 8.51 10.90
C TRP A 18 -5.56 9.05 10.30
N GLY A 19 -4.82 9.82 11.10
CA GLY A 19 -3.57 10.45 10.71
C GLY A 19 -3.77 11.84 10.09
N PRO A 20 -3.39 12.92 10.82
CA PRO A 20 -3.63 14.29 10.38
C PRO A 20 -2.81 14.70 9.15
N HIS A 21 -1.75 13.95 8.84
CA HIS A 21 -0.84 14.23 7.71
C HIS A 21 -1.09 13.34 6.49
N GLY A 22 -2.21 12.61 6.47
CA GLY A 22 -2.51 11.61 5.45
C GLY A 22 -2.04 10.21 5.86
N ALA A 23 -2.12 9.28 4.93
CA ALA A 23 -1.68 7.91 5.11
C ALA A 23 -1.00 7.37 3.85
N ALA A 24 -0.15 6.37 4.01
CA ALA A 24 0.49 5.68 2.90
C ALA A 24 0.57 4.17 3.13
N GLY A 25 0.45 3.42 2.05
CA GLY A 25 0.64 1.97 2.04
C GLY A 25 1.52 1.52 0.89
N LEU A 26 2.22 0.41 1.08
CA LEU A 26 3.12 -0.17 0.08
C LEU A 26 2.44 -1.34 -0.64
N LEU A 27 2.19 -1.17 -1.93
CA LEU A 27 1.82 -2.24 -2.84
C LEU A 27 3.09 -2.87 -3.41
N LEU A 28 3.53 -3.97 -2.81
CA LEU A 28 4.74 -4.67 -3.21
C LEU A 28 4.45 -5.65 -4.33
N LEU A 29 5.18 -5.52 -5.44
CA LEU A 29 5.12 -6.40 -6.60
C LEU A 29 6.30 -7.39 -6.61
N ARG A 30 6.04 -8.58 -7.11
CA ARG A 30 7.01 -9.62 -7.46
C ARG A 30 6.57 -10.30 -8.75
N GLY A 31 7.15 -9.87 -9.88
CA GLY A 31 6.62 -10.26 -11.18
C GLY A 31 5.14 -9.85 -11.30
N PRO A 32 4.24 -10.76 -11.73
CA PRO A 32 2.82 -10.44 -11.87
C PRO A 32 2.05 -10.42 -10.54
N ASP A 33 2.66 -10.86 -9.45
CA ASP A 33 2.00 -11.01 -8.17
C ASP A 33 2.21 -9.79 -7.28
N LEU A 34 1.22 -9.50 -6.46
CA LEU A 34 1.25 -8.47 -5.42
C LEU A 34 1.02 -9.06 -4.03
N LEU A 35 1.62 -8.42 -3.03
CA LEU A 35 1.52 -8.86 -1.64
C LEU A 35 0.37 -8.16 -0.94
N LEU A 36 -0.56 -8.94 -0.41
CA LEU A 36 -1.62 -8.47 0.48
C LEU A 36 -1.47 -9.05 1.86
N GLN A 37 -1.96 -8.31 2.85
CA GLN A 37 -2.12 -8.79 4.21
C GLN A 37 -3.61 -8.85 4.59
N ARG A 38 -3.97 -9.86 5.39
CA ARG A 38 -5.29 -9.96 6.00
C ARG A 38 -5.23 -9.35 7.39
N ARG A 39 -6.07 -8.35 7.63
CA ARG A 39 -6.19 -7.69 8.92
C ARG A 39 -6.66 -8.66 10.00
N SER A 40 -6.09 -8.56 11.20
CA SER A 40 -6.53 -9.32 12.37
C SER A 40 -8.02 -9.05 12.64
N TRP A 41 -8.72 -10.04 13.21
CA TRP A 41 -10.12 -9.87 13.62
C TRP A 41 -10.31 -8.84 14.75
N ARG A 42 -9.22 -8.46 15.42
CA ARG A 42 -9.21 -7.53 16.57
C ARG A 42 -9.19 -6.05 16.16
N VAL A 43 -8.89 -5.76 14.91
CA VAL A 43 -8.83 -4.38 14.40
C VAL A 43 -10.06 -4.01 13.60
N HIS A 44 -10.29 -2.71 13.42
CA HIS A 44 -11.39 -2.20 12.60
C HIS A 44 -11.30 -2.74 11.17
N HIS A 45 -12.43 -3.18 10.61
CA HIS A 45 -12.50 -3.94 9.36
C HIS A 45 -11.64 -5.22 9.36
N GLY A 46 -11.58 -5.91 10.49
CA GLY A 46 -10.87 -7.18 10.62
C GLY A 46 -11.32 -8.24 9.61
N ARG A 47 -10.43 -9.21 9.33
CA ARG A 47 -10.62 -10.28 8.35
C ARG A 47 -10.72 -9.81 6.90
N THR A 48 -10.47 -8.54 6.60
CA THR A 48 -10.36 -8.03 5.23
C THR A 48 -8.91 -7.99 4.76
N TRP A 49 -8.73 -8.03 3.44
CA TRP A 49 -7.44 -7.94 2.80
C TRP A 49 -7.14 -6.51 2.37
N SER A 50 -5.92 -6.07 2.55
CA SER A 50 -5.42 -4.79 2.08
C SER A 50 -3.90 -4.82 1.93
N ILE A 51 -3.31 -3.71 1.50
CA ILE A 51 -1.86 -3.50 1.54
C ILE A 51 -1.42 -3.09 2.96
N PRO A 52 -0.18 -3.37 3.36
CA PRO A 52 0.43 -2.79 4.56
C PRO A 52 0.50 -1.27 4.47
N GLY A 53 0.24 -0.57 5.56
CA GLY A 53 0.31 0.89 5.58
C GLY A 53 -0.35 1.51 6.80
N GLY A 54 -0.12 2.80 6.98
CA GLY A 54 -0.63 3.56 8.12
C GLY A 54 -0.50 5.06 7.94
N ALA A 55 -0.65 5.80 9.05
CA ALA A 55 -0.58 7.24 9.06
C ALA A 55 0.83 7.75 8.80
N LEU A 56 0.93 8.85 8.07
CA LEU A 56 2.19 9.57 7.90
C LEU A 56 2.53 10.39 9.14
N ASP A 57 3.80 10.42 9.49
CA ASP A 57 4.34 11.33 10.47
C ASP A 57 4.46 12.76 9.90
N ALA A 58 4.58 13.76 10.78
CA ALA A 58 4.73 15.15 10.34
C ALA A 58 5.98 15.34 9.49
N GLY A 59 5.79 15.79 8.25
CA GLY A 59 6.88 16.00 7.30
C GLY A 59 7.42 14.73 6.63
N GLU A 60 6.84 13.56 6.93
CA GLU A 60 7.23 12.30 6.30
C GLU A 60 6.73 12.22 4.86
N SER A 61 7.57 11.76 3.94
CA SER A 61 7.14 11.52 2.57
C SER A 61 6.27 10.25 2.48
N PRO A 62 5.34 10.15 1.51
CA PRO A 62 4.58 8.92 1.29
C PRO A 62 5.46 7.69 1.05
N TRP A 63 6.59 7.85 0.37
CA TRP A 63 7.58 6.79 0.14
C TRP A 63 8.18 6.28 1.45
N ASP A 64 8.60 7.18 2.33
CA ASP A 64 9.22 6.80 3.59
C ASP A 64 8.20 6.20 4.56
N GLY A 65 7.01 6.79 4.66
CA GLY A 65 5.92 6.30 5.50
C GLY A 65 5.45 4.90 5.09
N ALA A 66 5.23 4.67 3.79
CA ALA A 66 4.83 3.36 3.28
C ALA A 66 5.88 2.27 3.58
N ARG A 67 7.18 2.60 3.45
CA ARG A 67 8.28 1.69 3.76
C ARG A 67 8.40 1.40 5.26
N ARG A 68 8.26 2.42 6.10
CA ARG A 68 8.28 2.28 7.56
C ARG A 68 7.16 1.37 8.03
N GLU A 69 5.92 1.66 7.66
CA GLU A 69 4.75 0.85 8.02
C GLU A 69 4.90 -0.59 7.53
N PHE A 70 5.34 -0.78 6.29
CA PHE A 70 5.58 -2.11 5.73
C PHE A 70 6.59 -2.89 6.57
N ALA A 71 7.72 -2.27 6.93
CA ALA A 71 8.76 -2.92 7.72
C ALA A 71 8.27 -3.28 9.13
N GLU A 72 7.48 -2.42 9.77
CA GLU A 72 6.89 -2.65 11.08
C GLU A 72 5.88 -3.81 11.05
N GLU A 73 4.98 -3.82 10.07
CA GLU A 73 3.91 -4.82 9.97
C GLU A 73 4.42 -6.19 9.48
N LEU A 74 5.40 -6.23 8.58
CA LEU A 74 5.88 -7.46 7.94
C LEU A 74 7.25 -7.94 8.44
N GLY A 75 7.84 -7.23 9.40
CA GLY A 75 9.08 -7.63 10.06
C GLY A 75 10.32 -7.52 9.18
N GLY A 76 10.31 -6.61 8.22
CA GLY A 76 11.44 -6.31 7.35
C GLY A 76 11.03 -5.63 6.05
N LEU A 77 12.02 -5.21 5.28
CA LEU A 77 11.84 -4.51 4.01
C LEU A 77 12.86 -5.07 3.01
N PRO A 78 12.44 -5.55 1.82
CA PRO A 78 13.37 -5.94 0.77
C PRO A 78 14.01 -4.71 0.11
N VAL A 79 15.02 -4.91 -0.71
CA VAL A 79 15.48 -3.88 -1.65
C VAL A 79 14.36 -3.59 -2.64
N LEU A 80 14.02 -2.32 -2.81
CA LEU A 80 12.85 -1.88 -3.58
C LEU A 80 13.24 -1.01 -4.76
N ARG A 81 12.52 -1.17 -5.86
CA ARG A 81 12.44 -0.20 -6.95
C ARG A 81 11.08 0.48 -6.91
N HIS A 82 11.05 1.80 -6.68
CA HIS A 82 9.83 2.58 -6.76
C HIS A 82 9.35 2.64 -8.21
N LEU A 83 8.08 2.34 -8.44
CA LEU A 83 7.46 2.36 -9.77
C LEU A 83 6.52 3.55 -9.93
N HIS A 84 5.58 3.72 -9.00
CA HIS A 84 4.57 4.76 -9.07
C HIS A 84 3.97 5.05 -7.69
N THR A 85 3.29 6.19 -7.55
CA THR A 85 2.46 6.49 -6.37
C THR A 85 1.10 7.00 -6.83
N PHE A 86 0.05 6.25 -6.50
CA PHE A 86 -1.34 6.67 -6.69
C PHE A 86 -1.79 7.48 -5.50
N VAL A 87 -2.53 8.54 -5.75
CA VAL A 87 -3.06 9.43 -4.70
C VAL A 87 -4.58 9.41 -4.74
N ASP A 88 -5.19 8.97 -3.63
CA ASP A 88 -6.62 9.08 -3.39
C ASP A 88 -6.86 10.32 -2.51
N ASP A 89 -7.18 11.45 -3.15
CA ASP A 89 -7.34 12.75 -2.53
C ASP A 89 -8.79 12.98 -2.11
N HIS A 90 -9.00 13.15 -0.81
CA HIS A 90 -10.31 13.43 -0.20
C HIS A 90 -10.55 14.91 0.12
N GLY A 91 -9.65 15.81 -0.30
CA GLY A 91 -9.71 17.22 0.04
C GLY A 91 -9.31 17.49 1.49
N GLY A 92 -8.04 17.85 1.70
CA GLY A 92 -7.44 18.06 3.01
C GLY A 92 -6.93 16.80 3.72
N TRP A 93 -7.17 15.64 3.15
CA TRP A 93 -6.57 14.36 3.54
C TRP A 93 -6.39 13.47 2.30
N ALA A 94 -5.29 12.73 2.22
CA ALA A 94 -5.03 11.82 1.11
C ALA A 94 -4.45 10.50 1.58
N TYR A 95 -4.80 9.43 0.85
CA TYR A 95 -4.14 8.14 0.96
C TYR A 95 -3.22 7.92 -0.25
N HIS A 96 -1.97 7.56 0.01
CA HIS A 96 -0.97 7.31 -1.00
C HIS A 96 -0.70 5.81 -1.13
N THR A 97 -1.01 5.22 -2.28
CA THR A 97 -0.60 3.85 -2.60
C THR A 97 0.73 3.88 -3.35
N VAL A 98 1.79 3.57 -2.65
CA VAL A 98 3.14 3.48 -3.21
C VAL A 98 3.33 2.11 -3.83
N VAL A 99 3.57 2.06 -5.13
CA VAL A 99 3.85 0.82 -5.88
C VAL A 99 5.35 0.66 -6.01
N ALA A 100 5.86 -0.48 -5.58
CA ALA A 100 7.27 -0.82 -5.69
C ALA A 100 7.47 -2.30 -6.00
N GLU A 101 8.53 -2.60 -6.73
CA GLU A 101 8.97 -3.96 -7.03
C GLU A 101 10.03 -4.41 -6.04
N ALA A 102 9.92 -5.65 -5.56
CA ALA A 102 10.96 -6.31 -4.79
C ALA A 102 12.08 -6.78 -5.72
N LEU A 103 13.30 -6.28 -5.51
CA LEU A 103 14.48 -6.66 -6.28
C LEU A 103 15.20 -7.90 -5.72
N GLU A 104 14.70 -8.43 -4.62
CA GLU A 104 15.21 -9.64 -3.96
C GLU A 104 14.06 -10.45 -3.38
N PRO A 105 14.25 -11.76 -3.11
CA PRO A 105 13.24 -12.57 -2.47
C PRO A 105 12.84 -12.02 -1.10
N PHE A 106 11.53 -11.86 -0.86
CA PHE A 106 10.99 -11.40 0.40
C PHE A 106 9.97 -12.38 0.97
N ARG A 107 10.12 -12.69 2.24
CA ARG A 107 9.17 -13.50 3.01
C ARG A 107 8.65 -12.68 4.18
N PRO A 108 7.35 -12.32 4.16
CA PRO A 108 6.73 -11.62 5.29
C PRO A 108 6.85 -12.44 6.57
N ARG A 109 7.18 -11.76 7.67
CA ARG A 109 7.11 -12.29 9.02
C ARG A 109 5.97 -11.59 9.76
N ARG A 110 5.45 -12.21 10.79
CA ARG A 110 4.47 -11.54 11.65
C ARG A 110 5.19 -10.41 12.40
N GLY A 111 4.76 -9.16 12.15
CA GLY A 111 5.25 -7.98 12.83
C GLY A 111 4.50 -7.72 14.15
N ASP A 112 3.78 -6.63 14.21
CA ASP A 112 3.09 -6.11 15.40
C ASP A 112 1.82 -6.88 15.83
N GLY A 113 1.39 -7.89 15.07
CA GLY A 113 0.18 -8.68 15.34
C GLY A 113 -1.12 -8.11 14.77
N GLU A 114 -1.09 -7.00 14.05
CA GLU A 114 -2.25 -6.44 13.34
C GLU A 114 -2.63 -7.26 12.11
N ALA A 115 -1.66 -7.95 11.49
CA ALA A 115 -1.88 -8.86 10.39
C ALA A 115 -2.06 -10.31 10.86
N ALA A 116 -3.12 -10.97 10.36
CA ALA A 116 -3.41 -12.38 10.63
C ALA A 116 -2.80 -13.33 9.58
N ALA A 117 -2.58 -12.87 8.35
CA ALA A 117 -2.03 -13.64 7.25
C ALA A 117 -1.47 -12.72 6.15
N HIS A 118 -0.57 -13.27 5.34
CA HIS A 118 -0.02 -12.63 4.14
C HIS A 118 -0.23 -13.55 2.95
N ARG A 119 -0.42 -12.98 1.77
CA ARG A 119 -0.62 -13.73 0.53
C ARG A 119 -0.07 -12.96 -0.66
N TRP A 120 0.71 -13.66 -1.49
CA TRP A 120 0.98 -13.23 -2.85
C TRP A 120 -0.19 -13.66 -3.73
N CYS A 121 -0.72 -12.76 -4.53
CA CYS A 121 -1.83 -13.03 -5.43
C CYS A 121 -1.72 -12.19 -6.71
N SER A 122 -2.24 -12.75 -7.79
CA SER A 122 -2.38 -12.02 -9.04
C SER A 122 -3.46 -10.94 -8.93
N PRO A 123 -3.44 -9.88 -9.76
CA PRO A 123 -4.51 -8.87 -9.81
C PRO A 123 -5.91 -9.46 -9.98
N ALA A 124 -6.05 -10.54 -10.76
CA ALA A 124 -7.33 -11.21 -10.96
C ALA A 124 -7.87 -11.86 -9.67
N GLU A 125 -6.99 -12.41 -8.83
CA GLU A 125 -7.39 -13.01 -7.56
C GLU A 125 -7.83 -11.97 -6.53
N VAL A 126 -7.27 -10.75 -6.58
CA VAL A 126 -7.60 -9.66 -5.63
C VAL A 126 -9.08 -9.32 -5.66
N ALA A 127 -9.68 -9.26 -6.86
CA ALA A 127 -11.10 -8.94 -7.02
C ALA A 127 -12.05 -9.95 -6.33
N GLY A 128 -11.59 -11.19 -6.13
CA GLY A 128 -12.33 -12.25 -5.43
C GLY A 128 -12.17 -12.24 -3.91
N LEU A 129 -11.30 -11.39 -3.36
CA LEU A 129 -11.05 -11.33 -1.92
C LEU A 129 -12.01 -10.35 -1.22
N ARG A 130 -12.25 -10.60 0.08
CA ARG A 130 -12.92 -9.62 0.93
C ARG A 130 -11.95 -8.49 1.25
N LEU A 131 -12.00 -7.43 0.47
CA LEU A 131 -11.10 -6.28 0.60
C LEU A 131 -11.55 -5.33 1.71
N HIS A 132 -10.60 -4.64 2.33
CA HIS A 132 -10.87 -3.48 3.17
C HIS A 132 -11.63 -2.42 2.35
N PRO A 133 -12.68 -1.77 2.89
CA PRO A 133 -13.53 -0.86 2.10
C PRO A 133 -12.76 0.23 1.33
N GLY A 134 -11.77 0.87 1.98
CA GLY A 134 -10.93 1.88 1.33
C GLY A 134 -10.10 1.29 0.19
N PHE A 135 -9.53 0.10 0.37
CA PHE A 135 -8.77 -0.57 -0.68
C PHE A 135 -9.68 -1.07 -1.81
N ALA A 136 -10.88 -1.57 -1.49
CA ALA A 136 -11.85 -1.97 -2.48
C ALA A 136 -12.29 -0.82 -3.40
N ALA A 137 -12.45 0.38 -2.82
CA ALA A 137 -12.83 1.58 -3.56
C ALA A 137 -11.77 2.03 -4.57
N THR A 138 -10.48 1.87 -4.24
CA THR A 138 -9.35 2.29 -5.09
C THR A 138 -8.83 1.19 -6.00
N TRP A 139 -9.14 -0.08 -5.72
CA TRP A 139 -8.59 -1.22 -6.45
C TRP A 139 -8.81 -1.17 -7.96
N PRO A 140 -9.99 -0.81 -8.52
CA PRO A 140 -10.18 -0.76 -9.97
C PRO A 140 -9.20 0.18 -10.67
N ASP A 141 -8.95 1.36 -10.11
CA ASP A 141 -8.02 2.34 -10.67
C ASP A 141 -6.57 1.89 -10.52
N LEU A 142 -6.24 1.26 -9.38
CA LEU A 142 -4.93 0.66 -9.15
C LEU A 142 -4.64 -0.45 -10.15
N ALA A 143 -5.58 -1.37 -10.35
CA ALA A 143 -5.43 -2.48 -11.30
C ALA A 143 -5.21 -1.97 -12.74
N ALA A 144 -6.01 -0.99 -13.18
CA ALA A 144 -5.82 -0.37 -14.50
C ALA A 144 -4.46 0.34 -14.63
N GLY A 145 -4.00 0.98 -13.56
CA GLY A 145 -2.69 1.63 -13.52
C GLY A 145 -1.53 0.63 -13.55
N LEU A 146 -1.67 -0.52 -12.91
CA LEU A 146 -0.66 -1.60 -12.95
C LEU A 146 -0.50 -2.17 -14.36
N ASP A 147 -1.60 -2.42 -15.07
CA ASP A 147 -1.58 -2.85 -16.47
C ASP A 147 -0.82 -1.86 -17.35
N GLY A 148 -0.94 -0.55 -17.07
CA GLY A 148 -0.20 0.50 -17.75
C GLY A 148 1.31 0.48 -17.47
N LEU A 149 1.72 0.11 -16.26
CA LEU A 149 3.14 0.01 -15.88
C LEU A 149 3.83 -1.18 -16.59
N ASP A 150 3.16 -2.33 -16.67
CA ASP A 150 3.67 -3.50 -17.39
C ASP A 150 3.88 -3.21 -18.90
N GLY A 151 3.04 -2.37 -19.48
CA GLY A 151 3.17 -1.91 -20.87
C GLY A 151 4.40 -1.03 -21.11
N LEU A 152 4.90 -0.31 -20.11
CA LEU A 152 6.08 0.56 -20.23
C LEU A 152 7.39 -0.22 -20.12
N ASP A 153 7.46 -1.23 -19.27
CA ASP A 153 8.63 -2.11 -19.16
C ASP A 153 8.91 -2.91 -20.45
N GLY A 154 7.87 -3.17 -21.25
CA GLY A 154 7.99 -3.78 -22.57
C GLY A 154 8.64 -2.89 -23.64
N LEU A 155 8.63 -1.57 -23.45
CA LEU A 155 9.21 -0.60 -24.38
C LEU A 155 10.70 -0.33 -24.12
N ASP A 156 11.14 -0.43 -22.89
CA ASP A 156 12.57 -0.26 -22.53
C ASP A 156 13.47 -1.40 -23.03
N GLY A 157 12.89 -2.56 -23.31
CA GLY A 157 13.61 -3.71 -23.92
C GLY A 157 13.95 -3.57 -25.39
N LEU A 158 13.33 -2.63 -26.10
CA LEU A 158 13.55 -2.41 -27.54
C LEU A 158 14.64 -1.37 -27.88
N GLY A 159 15.14 -0.65 -26.88
CA GLY A 159 16.13 0.43 -27.05
C GLY A 159 17.61 0.03 -26.96
N ARG A 160 17.95 -1.23 -26.71
CA ARG A 160 19.35 -1.69 -26.59
C ARG A 160 19.72 -2.76 -27.61
N ARG A 161 19.53 -2.47 -28.88
CA ARG A 161 20.26 -3.13 -29.99
C ARG A 161 20.67 -2.08 -30.99
N GLY A 162 21.89 -1.65 -30.83
CA GLY A 162 22.57 -0.77 -31.74
C GLY A 162 24.03 -0.67 -31.34
#